data_03ea6c5c25a857fa23b4e1412713683d
#
_entry.id   03ea6c5c25a857fa23b4e1412713683d
#
_cell.length_a   1.000
_cell.length_b   1.000
_cell.length_c   1.000
_cell.angle_alpha   90.00
_cell.angle_beta   90.00
_cell.angle_gamma   90.00
#
_symmetry.space_group_name_H-M   'P 1'
#
loop_
_entity.id
_entity.type
_entity.pdbx_description
1 polymer ?
#
loop_
_entity_poly.entity_id
_entity_poly.type
_entity_poly.pdbx_seq_one_letter_code
_entity_poly.pdbx_strand_id
1 'polypeptide(L)'
;MKKYFTLLMMVFMSAYSYAQDDNSSMSYLPEITLKNIDGKDVNLADYGANEKITVISFWATWCKPCIKELKNINALLEEWVQDYNMELVAISLDDSRNAAKVKPTVNALNWDFDVLLDPNGELQRAMNVANPPVTFLVNQSGQIVYTHTGYVEGDEYDLEDHIKELVSK
;
A
#
# COMPACT_ATOMS: atom_id res chain seq x y z
N MET A 1 -42.54 -28.50 -50.92
CA MET A 1 -42.62 -27.63 -49.73
C MET A 1 -41.66 -28.13 -48.66
N LYS A 2 -40.35 -28.24 -48.92
CA LYS A 2 -39.32 -28.72 -47.98
C LYS A 2 -37.95 -28.05 -48.15
N LYS A 3 -37.89 -26.83 -48.67
CA LYS A 3 -36.58 -26.15 -48.94
C LYS A 3 -36.33 -24.80 -48.25
N TYR A 4 -37.21 -24.36 -47.36
CA TYR A 4 -37.07 -23.03 -46.72
C TYR A 4 -36.90 -23.09 -45.20
N PHE A 5 -36.75 -24.29 -44.60
CA PHE A 5 -36.63 -24.44 -43.15
C PHE A 5 -35.18 -24.46 -42.63
N THR A 6 -34.20 -24.54 -43.50
CA THR A 6 -32.79 -24.63 -43.15
C THR A 6 -32.02 -23.28 -43.18
N LEU A 7 -32.67 -22.18 -43.56
CA LEU A 7 -32.01 -20.87 -43.69
C LEU A 7 -32.25 -19.92 -42.50
N LEU A 8 -33.07 -20.30 -41.51
CA LEU A 8 -33.42 -19.45 -40.37
C LEU A 8 -32.65 -19.75 -39.11
N MET A 9 -31.71 -20.70 -39.13
CA MET A 9 -30.96 -21.11 -37.93
C MET A 9 -29.49 -20.63 -37.91
N MET A 10 -29.08 -19.78 -38.86
CA MET A 10 -27.70 -19.29 -38.97
C MET A 10 -27.48 -17.80 -38.62
N VAL A 11 -28.47 -17.12 -38.07
CA VAL A 11 -28.38 -15.66 -37.77
C VAL A 11 -28.30 -15.35 -36.27
N PHE A 12 -28.33 -16.33 -35.39
CA PHE A 12 -28.31 -16.08 -33.92
C PHE A 12 -26.97 -16.39 -33.23
N MET A 13 -25.86 -16.46 -33.99
CA MET A 13 -24.56 -16.83 -33.42
C MET A 13 -23.52 -15.72 -33.55
N SER A 14 -23.95 -14.46 -33.48
CA SER A 14 -23.03 -13.33 -33.50
C SER A 14 -23.50 -12.23 -32.59
N ALA A 15 -23.13 -12.26 -31.31
CA ALA A 15 -22.92 -11.11 -30.42
C ALA A 15 -22.79 -11.54 -28.96
N TYR A 16 -21.99 -12.57 -28.64
CA TYR A 16 -21.37 -12.58 -27.31
C TYR A 16 -20.00 -11.91 -27.46
N SER A 17 -20.00 -10.58 -27.69
CA SER A 17 -18.88 -9.78 -27.31
C SER A 17 -18.76 -9.91 -25.80
N TYR A 18 -17.82 -10.73 -25.35
CA TYR A 18 -17.31 -10.62 -23.98
C TYR A 18 -16.72 -9.22 -23.92
N ALA A 19 -17.47 -8.29 -23.32
CA ALA A 19 -16.88 -7.13 -22.71
C ALA A 19 -15.93 -7.71 -21.65
N GLN A 20 -14.65 -7.79 -21.96
CA GLN A 20 -13.61 -7.82 -20.96
C GLN A 20 -13.75 -6.48 -20.27
N ASP A 21 -14.44 -6.51 -19.13
CA ASP A 21 -14.37 -5.45 -18.15
C ASP A 21 -12.88 -5.41 -17.78
N ASP A 22 -12.18 -4.44 -18.34
CA ASP A 22 -10.84 -4.04 -17.92
C ASP A 22 -11.02 -3.35 -16.57
N ASN A 23 -11.48 -4.15 -15.60
CA ASN A 23 -11.54 -3.79 -14.21
C ASN A 23 -10.11 -3.84 -13.68
N SER A 24 -9.28 -2.89 -14.09
CA SER A 24 -8.19 -2.40 -13.26
C SER A 24 -8.87 -1.80 -12.04
N SER A 25 -9.31 -2.66 -11.10
CA SER A 25 -9.89 -2.23 -9.84
C SER A 25 -8.83 -1.40 -9.13
N MET A 26 -8.95 -0.07 -9.25
CA MET A 26 -8.15 0.85 -8.46
C MET A 26 -8.33 0.43 -7.00
N SER A 27 -7.27 -0.08 -6.41
CA SER A 27 -7.30 -0.57 -5.04
C SER A 27 -7.20 0.64 -4.11
N TYR A 28 -8.16 0.75 -3.19
CA TYR A 28 -8.13 1.75 -2.12
C TYR A 28 -7.64 1.12 -0.82
N LEU A 29 -7.25 1.97 0.13
CA LEU A 29 -6.91 1.51 1.46
C LEU A 29 -8.12 0.84 2.13
N PRO A 30 -7.96 -0.33 2.76
CA PRO A 30 -9.04 -1.02 3.44
C PRO A 30 -9.44 -0.29 4.74
N GLU A 31 -10.72 -0.36 5.10
CA GLU A 31 -11.25 0.10 6.38
C GLU A 31 -10.87 -0.90 7.50
N ILE A 32 -9.62 -0.86 7.92
CA ILE A 32 -9.08 -1.70 9.00
C ILE A 32 -8.53 -0.79 10.09
N THR A 33 -8.95 -1.06 11.33
CA THR A 33 -8.46 -0.35 12.52
C THR A 33 -7.34 -1.12 13.19
N LEU A 34 -6.18 -0.50 13.29
CA LEU A 34 -5.01 -1.02 13.99
C LEU A 34 -4.68 -0.13 15.19
N LYS A 35 -3.87 -0.64 16.11
CA LYS A 35 -3.32 0.18 17.19
C LYS A 35 -1.98 0.78 16.77
N ASN A 36 -1.77 2.05 17.10
CA ASN A 36 -0.43 2.61 17.03
C ASN A 36 0.42 2.16 18.24
N ILE A 37 1.71 2.54 18.23
CA ILE A 37 2.65 2.18 19.31
C ILE A 37 2.31 2.76 20.70
N ASP A 38 1.35 3.70 20.78
CA ASP A 38 0.82 4.29 22.02
C ASP A 38 -0.51 3.66 22.44
N GLY A 39 -0.98 2.65 21.71
CA GLY A 39 -2.20 1.90 22.00
C GLY A 39 -3.49 2.57 21.54
N LYS A 40 -3.41 3.66 20.76
CA LYS A 40 -4.58 4.33 20.17
C LYS A 40 -5.05 3.58 18.94
N ASP A 41 -6.36 3.52 18.76
CA ASP A 41 -6.97 2.97 17.55
C ASP A 41 -6.87 3.97 16.39
N VAL A 42 -6.43 3.49 15.23
CA VAL A 42 -6.24 4.26 14.00
C VAL A 42 -6.84 3.48 12.84
N ASN A 43 -7.76 4.08 12.10
CA ASN A 43 -8.30 3.48 10.88
C ASN A 43 -7.38 3.81 9.70
N LEU A 44 -6.95 2.78 8.97
CA LEU A 44 -6.06 2.95 7.83
C LEU A 44 -6.69 3.80 6.72
N ALA A 45 -7.99 3.71 6.53
CA ALA A 45 -8.70 4.51 5.52
C ALA A 45 -8.59 6.03 5.75
N ASP A 46 -8.34 6.47 7.00
CA ASP A 46 -8.18 7.90 7.32
C ASP A 46 -6.97 8.52 6.59
N TYR A 47 -5.91 7.73 6.35
CA TYR A 47 -4.75 8.17 5.56
C TYR A 47 -5.08 8.37 4.08
N GLY A 48 -6.08 7.67 3.54
CA GLY A 48 -6.56 7.88 2.17
C GLY A 48 -7.56 9.03 2.02
N ALA A 49 -8.03 9.61 3.12
CA ALA A 49 -9.08 10.62 3.15
C ALA A 49 -8.58 12.03 3.57
N ASN A 50 -7.27 12.21 3.77
CA ASN A 50 -6.68 13.43 4.33
C ASN A 50 -5.99 14.34 3.29
N GLU A 51 -6.18 14.04 2.00
CA GLU A 51 -5.63 14.80 0.86
C GLU A 51 -4.09 14.86 0.80
N LYS A 52 -3.41 13.94 1.49
CA LYS A 52 -1.95 13.78 1.41
C LYS A 52 -1.58 12.60 0.53
N ILE A 53 -0.36 12.64 0.03
CA ILE A 53 0.30 11.44 -0.50
C ILE A 53 0.74 10.59 0.69
N THR A 54 0.37 9.31 0.72
CA THR A 54 0.75 8.43 1.82
C THR A 54 1.66 7.32 1.32
N VAL A 55 2.81 7.17 1.96
CA VAL A 55 3.69 6.00 1.81
C VAL A 55 3.39 5.04 2.94
N ILE A 56 3.03 3.78 2.61
CA ILE A 56 2.78 2.72 3.59
C ILE A 56 3.85 1.66 3.40
N SER A 57 4.69 1.43 4.42
CA SER A 57 5.73 0.41 4.40
C SER A 57 5.46 -0.68 5.43
N PHE A 58 5.37 -1.93 4.98
CA PHE A 58 5.27 -3.11 5.86
C PHE A 58 6.67 -3.57 6.27
N TRP A 59 6.87 -3.67 7.60
CA TRP A 59 8.16 -4.01 8.18
C TRP A 59 8.05 -4.91 9.41
N ALA A 60 9.17 -5.32 9.97
CA ALA A 60 9.24 -5.97 11.27
C ALA A 60 10.59 -5.74 11.95
N THR A 61 10.65 -5.85 13.28
CA THR A 61 11.89 -5.65 14.05
C THR A 61 13.01 -6.63 13.68
N TRP A 62 12.68 -7.78 13.13
CA TRP A 62 13.62 -8.81 12.66
C TRP A 62 14.00 -8.64 11.17
N CYS A 63 13.35 -7.74 10.44
CA CYS A 63 13.56 -7.53 9.01
C CYS A 63 14.66 -6.48 8.77
N LYS A 64 15.89 -6.92 8.55
CA LYS A 64 17.04 -6.02 8.31
C LYS A 64 16.88 -5.11 7.10
N PRO A 65 16.44 -5.61 5.90
CA PRO A 65 16.23 -4.73 4.73
C PRO A 65 15.14 -3.68 5.00
N CYS A 66 14.05 -4.04 5.72
CA CYS A 66 13.01 -3.08 6.07
C CYS A 66 13.53 -1.93 6.95
N ILE A 67 14.36 -2.27 7.95
CA ILE A 67 14.95 -1.26 8.83
C ILE A 67 15.88 -0.33 8.02
N LYS A 68 16.61 -0.87 7.03
CA LYS A 68 17.46 -0.08 6.16
C LYS A 68 16.63 0.86 5.27
N GLU A 69 15.56 0.35 4.64
CA GLU A 69 14.60 1.14 3.85
C GLU A 69 14.04 2.31 4.67
N LEU A 70 13.38 2.00 5.79
CA LEU A 70 12.76 3.01 6.65
C LEU A 70 13.76 4.03 7.21
N LYS A 71 15.00 3.61 7.46
CA LYS A 71 16.06 4.52 7.90
C LYS A 71 16.46 5.50 6.78
N ASN A 72 16.56 5.02 5.53
CA ASN A 72 16.91 5.86 4.40
C ASN A 72 15.75 6.81 4.04
N ILE A 73 14.52 6.32 4.04
CA ILE A 73 13.33 7.17 3.85
C ILE A 73 13.24 8.22 4.97
N ASN A 74 13.46 7.84 6.24
CA ASN A 74 13.42 8.78 7.36
C ASN A 74 14.45 9.92 7.23
N ALA A 75 15.58 9.67 6.60
CA ALA A 75 16.59 10.71 6.36
C ALA A 75 16.14 11.76 5.34
N LEU A 76 15.19 11.44 4.47
CA LEU A 76 14.61 12.31 3.43
C LEU A 76 13.22 12.84 3.82
N LEU A 77 12.63 12.30 4.88
CA LEU A 77 11.20 12.48 5.19
C LEU A 77 10.83 13.94 5.44
N GLU A 78 11.67 14.71 6.15
CA GLU A 78 11.40 16.12 6.45
C GLU A 78 11.27 16.94 5.16
N GLU A 79 12.17 16.73 4.20
CA GLU A 79 12.13 17.36 2.89
C GLU A 79 10.88 16.93 2.11
N TRP A 80 10.59 15.63 2.05
CA TRP A 80 9.43 15.09 1.34
C TRP A 80 8.10 15.59 1.89
N VAL A 81 7.98 15.71 3.22
CA VAL A 81 6.78 16.26 3.87
C VAL A 81 6.55 17.71 3.48
N GLN A 82 7.62 18.52 3.43
CA GLN A 82 7.56 19.93 3.08
C GLN A 82 7.26 20.15 1.59
N ASP A 83 7.92 19.37 0.72
CA ASP A 83 7.87 19.60 -0.72
C ASP A 83 6.65 18.94 -1.40
N TYR A 84 6.19 17.80 -0.86
CA TYR A 84 5.19 16.95 -1.53
C TYR A 84 3.87 16.82 -0.76
N ASN A 85 3.72 17.43 0.42
CA ASN A 85 2.56 17.25 1.30
C ASN A 85 2.24 15.76 1.52
N MET A 86 3.24 15.00 1.95
CA MET A 86 3.12 13.55 2.13
C MET A 86 3.28 13.13 3.60
N GLU A 87 2.96 11.88 3.87
CA GLU A 87 3.17 11.23 5.16
C GLU A 87 3.67 9.80 4.99
N LEU A 88 4.37 9.28 5.99
CA LEU A 88 4.85 7.91 6.06
C LEU A 88 4.15 7.16 7.19
N VAL A 89 3.63 5.98 6.88
CA VAL A 89 3.01 5.06 7.84
C VAL A 89 3.70 3.72 7.76
N ALA A 90 4.32 3.27 8.84
CA ALA A 90 4.98 1.97 8.90
C ALA A 90 4.09 0.94 9.62
N ILE A 91 3.80 -0.18 8.96
CA ILE A 91 2.97 -1.25 9.50
C ILE A 91 3.88 -2.38 10.00
N SER A 92 3.91 -2.58 11.33
CA SER A 92 4.70 -3.66 11.91
C SER A 92 3.97 -5.00 11.81
N LEU A 93 4.66 -6.00 11.25
CA LEU A 93 4.24 -7.40 11.18
C LEU A 93 4.79 -8.26 12.35
N ASP A 94 5.31 -7.62 13.39
CA ASP A 94 5.70 -8.32 14.60
C ASP A 94 4.49 -8.94 15.27
N ASP A 95 4.52 -10.26 15.46
CA ASP A 95 3.43 -11.00 16.11
C ASP A 95 3.27 -10.58 17.59
N SER A 96 2.25 -11.07 18.26
CA SER A 96 1.92 -10.73 19.65
C SER A 96 3.07 -11.00 20.64
N ARG A 97 4.01 -11.91 20.31
CA ARG A 97 5.21 -12.20 21.14
C ARG A 97 6.31 -11.16 20.95
N ASN A 98 6.36 -10.53 19.79
CA ASN A 98 7.39 -9.56 19.39
C ASN A 98 6.91 -8.12 19.37
N ALA A 99 5.61 -7.86 19.35
CA ALA A 99 5.02 -6.52 19.29
C ALA A 99 5.56 -5.55 20.36
N ALA A 100 5.89 -6.07 21.56
CA ALA A 100 6.50 -5.27 22.62
C ALA A 100 7.89 -4.70 22.29
N LYS A 101 8.56 -5.23 21.24
CA LYS A 101 9.87 -4.73 20.76
C LYS A 101 9.74 -3.54 19.82
N VAL A 102 8.56 -3.33 19.21
CA VAL A 102 8.35 -2.32 18.17
C VAL A 102 8.62 -0.92 18.72
N LYS A 103 7.92 -0.49 19.75
CA LYS A 103 8.08 0.85 20.34
C LYS A 103 9.52 1.14 20.81
N PRO A 104 10.23 0.26 21.53
CA PRO A 104 11.64 0.45 21.83
C PRO A 104 12.53 0.58 20.58
N THR A 105 12.25 -0.17 19.51
CA THR A 105 13.00 -0.09 18.26
C THR A 105 12.79 1.25 17.57
N VAL A 106 11.53 1.70 17.43
CA VAL A 106 11.16 3.01 16.87
C VAL A 106 11.89 4.15 17.61
N ASN A 107 11.85 4.12 18.96
CA ASN A 107 12.51 5.12 19.78
C ASN A 107 14.04 5.10 19.62
N ALA A 108 14.65 3.91 19.56
CA ALA A 108 16.10 3.77 19.40
C ALA A 108 16.60 4.24 18.03
N LEU A 109 15.74 4.19 17.01
CA LEU A 109 16.05 4.63 15.65
C LEU A 109 15.66 6.10 15.40
N ASN A 110 15.05 6.78 16.39
CA ASN A 110 14.53 8.15 16.30
C ASN A 110 13.61 8.35 15.09
N TRP A 111 12.69 7.40 14.87
CA TRP A 111 11.69 7.52 13.83
C TRP A 111 10.54 8.40 14.30
N ASP A 112 10.23 9.45 13.52
CA ASP A 112 9.20 10.44 13.80
C ASP A 112 8.08 10.37 12.73
N PHE A 113 7.54 9.17 12.56
CA PHE A 113 6.41 8.89 11.67
C PHE A 113 5.47 7.88 12.33
N ASP A 114 4.27 7.76 11.80
CA ASP A 114 3.25 6.86 12.35
C ASP A 114 3.65 5.39 12.20
N VAL A 115 3.55 4.65 13.30
CA VAL A 115 3.79 3.20 13.34
C VAL A 115 2.55 2.50 13.90
N LEU A 116 1.96 1.64 13.07
CA LEU A 116 0.80 0.81 13.42
C LEU A 116 1.22 -0.65 13.60
N LEU A 117 0.49 -1.37 14.43
CA LEU A 117 0.77 -2.75 14.78
C LEU A 117 -0.27 -3.67 14.15
N ASP A 118 0.18 -4.65 13.37
CA ASP A 118 -0.66 -5.70 12.78
C ASP A 118 -0.27 -7.11 13.29
N PRO A 119 -0.34 -7.36 14.62
CA PRO A 119 0.16 -8.59 15.23
C PRO A 119 -0.60 -9.85 14.80
N ASN A 120 -1.78 -9.69 14.23
CA ASN A 120 -2.63 -10.77 13.73
C ASN A 120 -2.54 -10.94 12.20
N GLY A 121 -1.80 -10.07 11.51
CA GLY A 121 -1.69 -10.07 10.05
C GLY A 121 -3.02 -9.79 9.33
N GLU A 122 -3.89 -8.99 9.92
CA GLU A 122 -5.19 -8.67 9.33
C GLU A 122 -5.02 -7.77 8.11
N LEU A 123 -4.30 -6.67 8.27
CA LEU A 123 -3.97 -5.75 7.20
C LEU A 123 -3.02 -6.39 6.18
N GLN A 124 -2.03 -7.15 6.66
CA GLN A 124 -1.12 -7.92 5.83
C GLN A 124 -1.88 -8.78 4.80
N ARG A 125 -2.90 -9.52 5.26
CA ARG A 125 -3.73 -10.37 4.36
C ARG A 125 -4.61 -9.53 3.45
N ALA A 126 -5.24 -8.48 3.98
CA ALA A 126 -6.12 -7.62 3.18
C ALA A 126 -5.39 -6.94 2.02
N MET A 127 -4.13 -6.54 2.22
CA MET A 127 -3.28 -5.93 1.21
C MET A 127 -2.40 -6.93 0.44
N ASN A 128 -2.62 -8.24 0.64
CA ASN A 128 -1.89 -9.32 -0.04
C ASN A 128 -0.36 -9.24 0.10
N VAL A 129 0.12 -8.84 1.26
CA VAL A 129 1.55 -8.74 1.58
C VAL A 129 2.08 -10.11 1.99
N ALA A 130 2.95 -10.71 1.19
CA ALA A 130 3.53 -12.02 1.48
C ALA A 130 4.65 -11.94 2.54
N ASN A 131 5.66 -11.10 2.28
CA ASN A 131 6.82 -10.90 3.15
C ASN A 131 7.30 -9.46 3.08
N PRO A 132 7.74 -8.85 4.22
CA PRO A 132 8.30 -7.52 4.24
C PRO A 132 9.74 -7.48 3.67
N PRO A 133 10.21 -6.33 3.13
CA PRO A 133 9.46 -5.10 3.00
C PRO A 133 8.53 -5.12 1.79
N VAL A 134 7.37 -4.48 1.94
CA VAL A 134 6.49 -4.11 0.82
C VAL A 134 6.04 -2.68 1.07
N THR A 135 6.24 -1.84 0.07
CA THR A 135 5.91 -0.41 0.14
C THR A 135 4.85 -0.06 -0.89
N PHE A 136 3.81 0.62 -0.44
CA PHE A 136 2.72 1.12 -1.25
C PHE A 136 2.77 2.65 -1.28
N LEU A 137 2.49 3.22 -2.45
CA LEU A 137 2.26 4.65 -2.61
C LEU A 137 0.78 4.90 -2.88
N VAL A 138 0.19 5.76 -2.07
CA VAL A 138 -1.23 6.13 -2.12
C VAL A 138 -1.33 7.60 -2.50
N ASN A 139 -2.15 7.91 -3.51
CA ASN A 139 -2.37 9.29 -3.94
C ASN A 139 -3.34 10.04 -3.01
N GLN A 140 -3.52 11.34 -3.24
CA GLN A 140 -4.38 12.23 -2.46
C GLN A 140 -5.88 11.84 -2.49
N SER A 141 -6.27 10.93 -3.36
CA SER A 141 -7.64 10.39 -3.47
C SER A 141 -7.79 9.04 -2.75
N GLY A 142 -6.75 8.57 -2.04
CA GLY A 142 -6.77 7.29 -1.34
C GLY A 142 -6.55 6.05 -2.22
N GLN A 143 -6.13 6.24 -3.47
CA GLN A 143 -5.87 5.13 -4.40
C GLN A 143 -4.42 4.65 -4.28
N ILE A 144 -4.22 3.35 -4.24
CA ILE A 144 -2.89 2.73 -4.34
C ILE A 144 -2.45 2.83 -5.80
N VAL A 145 -1.39 3.58 -6.06
CA VAL A 145 -0.89 3.88 -7.42
C VAL A 145 0.44 3.22 -7.73
N TYR A 146 1.18 2.77 -6.72
CA TYR A 146 2.45 2.07 -6.89
C TYR A 146 2.66 1.07 -5.76
N THR A 147 3.32 -0.03 -6.05
CA THR A 147 3.69 -1.07 -5.08
C THR A 147 5.10 -1.57 -5.40
N HIS A 148 5.94 -1.61 -4.38
CA HIS A 148 7.29 -2.15 -4.46
C HIS A 148 7.49 -3.28 -3.44
N THR A 149 8.18 -4.34 -3.84
CA THR A 149 8.45 -5.51 -2.98
C THR A 149 9.95 -5.75 -2.88
N GLY A 150 10.44 -5.87 -1.68
CA GLY A 150 11.87 -5.94 -1.38
C GLY A 150 12.46 -4.56 -1.20
N TYR A 151 13.77 -4.50 -0.90
CA TYR A 151 14.53 -3.26 -0.83
C TYR A 151 15.99 -3.49 -1.16
N VAL A 152 16.51 -2.67 -2.06
CA VAL A 152 17.94 -2.45 -2.29
C VAL A 152 18.24 -0.96 -2.10
N GLU A 153 19.48 -0.63 -1.74
CA GLU A 153 19.88 0.76 -1.53
C GLU A 153 19.73 1.57 -2.83
N GLY A 154 18.99 2.67 -2.76
CA GLY A 154 18.64 3.51 -3.91
C GLY A 154 17.16 3.46 -4.28
N ASP A 155 16.41 2.43 -3.85
CA ASP A 155 14.96 2.31 -4.12
C ASP A 155 14.16 3.48 -3.51
N GLU A 156 14.70 4.14 -2.47
CA GLU A 156 14.12 5.36 -1.90
C GLU A 156 14.05 6.52 -2.91
N TYR A 157 15.00 6.61 -3.83
CA TYR A 157 14.98 7.63 -4.88
C TYR A 157 13.98 7.31 -5.99
N ASP A 158 13.83 6.03 -6.33
CA ASP A 158 12.80 5.58 -7.27
C ASP A 158 11.39 5.85 -6.69
N LEU A 159 11.21 5.63 -5.37
CA LEU A 159 9.98 5.99 -4.67
C LEU A 159 9.72 7.49 -4.72
N GLU A 160 10.75 8.31 -4.49
CA GLU A 160 10.64 9.78 -4.58
C GLU A 160 10.21 10.23 -5.98
N ASP A 161 10.75 9.63 -7.03
CA ASP A 161 10.38 9.96 -8.40
C ASP A 161 8.90 9.67 -8.67
N HIS A 162 8.35 8.56 -8.15
CA HIS A 162 6.93 8.29 -8.19
C HIS A 162 6.08 9.29 -7.38
N ILE A 163 6.57 9.76 -6.23
CA ILE A 163 5.93 10.83 -5.44
C ILE A 163 5.88 12.13 -6.26
N LYS A 164 6.99 12.53 -6.90
CA LYS A 164 7.07 13.72 -7.76
C LYS A 164 6.07 13.67 -8.93
N GLU A 165 5.87 12.51 -9.53
CA GLU A 165 4.86 12.32 -10.58
C GLU A 165 3.44 12.60 -10.10
N LEU A 166 3.10 12.34 -8.84
CA LEU A 166 1.78 12.62 -8.26
C LEU A 166 1.55 14.11 -8.00
N VAL A 167 2.60 14.84 -7.65
CA VAL A 167 2.52 16.29 -7.39
C VAL A 167 2.45 17.10 -8.68
N SER A 168 2.97 16.57 -9.79
CA SER A 168 3.05 17.28 -11.08
C SER A 168 1.77 17.20 -11.91
N LYS A 169 0.78 16.43 -11.50
CA LYS A 169 -0.52 16.25 -12.19
C LYS A 169 -1.60 17.13 -11.62
#